data_6578cd448c5804eccf73cab5a2fbe747
#
_entry.id   6578cd448c5804eccf73cab5a2fbe747
#
_cell.length_a   1.000
_cell.length_b   1.000
_cell.length_c   1.000
_cell.angle_alpha   90.00
_cell.angle_beta   90.00
_cell.angle_gamma   90.00
#
_symmetry.space_group_name_H-M   'P 1'
#
loop_
_entity.id
_entity.type
_entity.pdbx_description
1 polymer ?
#
loop_
_entity_poly.entity_id
_entity_poly.type
_entity_poly.pdbx_seq_one_letter_code
_entity_poly.pdbx_strand_id
1 'polypeptide(L)'
;MAMENNRFLKIVIVALLLINIGVLSYVWMGAHNGPPGDGRPPRPDVFGYLCKELQLDDVQTKQYAALRDEHHQAMQSIQHKSHQLRDRFFDMLHVSPVDSVAIKNMSDSIAHTQEQIELVTFYHFQKVRAILRPDQQKHFDSIIQETLSMMAPAPPRN
;
A
#
# COMPACT_ATOMS: atom_id res chain seq x y z
N MET A 1 58.98 24.95 8.28
CA MET A 1 57.75 25.11 7.48
C MET A 1 57.01 23.79 7.15
N ALA A 2 57.64 22.61 7.15
CA ALA A 2 56.94 21.34 6.81
C ALA A 2 56.12 20.72 7.93
N MET A 3 56.33 21.07 9.19
CA MET A 3 55.62 20.45 10.34
C MET A 3 54.26 21.07 10.64
N GLU A 4 54.01 22.31 10.31
CA GLU A 4 52.71 22.98 10.52
C GLU A 4 51.67 22.54 9.48
N ASN A 5 52.07 22.30 8.25
CA ASN A 5 51.21 21.83 7.18
C ASN A 5 50.59 20.43 7.50
N ASN A 6 51.37 19.59 8.21
CA ASN A 6 50.93 18.23 8.57
C ASN A 6 49.88 18.23 9.72
N ARG A 7 49.96 19.20 10.63
CA ARG A 7 48.94 19.36 11.70
C ARG A 7 47.65 19.94 11.15
N PHE A 8 47.75 20.94 10.28
CA PHE A 8 46.58 21.51 9.60
C PHE A 8 45.88 20.47 8.74
N LEU A 9 46.58 19.69 7.95
CA LEU A 9 46.04 18.62 7.14
C LEU A 9 45.32 17.54 7.99
N LYS A 10 45.91 17.15 9.11
CA LYS A 10 45.25 16.19 10.05
C LYS A 10 43.96 16.75 10.63
N ILE A 11 43.94 18.04 11.00
CA ILE A 11 42.72 18.69 11.53
C ILE A 11 41.64 18.71 10.46
N VAL A 12 41.96 19.03 9.21
CA VAL A 12 41.01 19.05 8.09
C VAL A 12 40.44 17.65 7.82
N ILE A 13 41.31 16.62 7.84
CA ILE A 13 40.86 15.23 7.65
C ILE A 13 39.90 14.78 8.78
N VAL A 14 40.22 15.10 10.03
CA VAL A 14 39.38 14.77 11.18
C VAL A 14 38.05 15.51 11.10
N ALA A 15 38.04 16.78 10.73
CA ALA A 15 36.79 17.55 10.54
C ALA A 15 35.91 16.97 9.42
N LEU A 16 36.50 16.58 8.28
CA LEU A 16 35.80 15.91 7.19
C LEU A 16 35.20 14.54 7.60
N LEU A 17 35.94 13.75 8.39
CA LEU A 17 35.45 12.49 8.93
C LEU A 17 34.28 12.69 9.87
N LEU A 18 34.35 13.68 10.76
CA LEU A 18 33.25 13.99 11.68
C LEU A 18 31.98 14.45 10.93
N ILE A 19 32.14 15.27 9.89
CA ILE A 19 31.04 15.71 9.03
C ILE A 19 30.43 14.48 8.32
N ASN A 20 31.24 13.60 7.74
CA ASN A 20 30.75 12.38 7.09
C ASN A 20 30.01 11.46 8.06
N ILE A 21 30.53 11.26 9.28
CA ILE A 21 29.85 10.47 10.32
C ILE A 21 28.53 11.14 10.71
N GLY A 22 28.50 12.47 10.85
CA GLY A 22 27.27 13.22 11.15
C GLY A 22 26.22 13.08 10.05
N VAL A 23 26.60 13.19 8.79
CA VAL A 23 25.70 13.02 7.65
C VAL A 23 25.19 11.56 7.56
N LEU A 24 26.08 10.58 7.69
CA LEU A 24 25.69 9.17 7.69
C LEU A 24 24.74 8.83 8.85
N SER A 25 25.03 9.36 10.06
CA SER A 25 24.15 9.18 11.22
C SER A 25 22.79 9.84 11.03
N TYR A 26 22.73 11.04 10.43
CA TYR A 26 21.49 11.73 10.10
C TYR A 26 20.66 10.96 9.07
N VAL A 27 21.29 10.48 8.00
CA VAL A 27 20.61 9.64 6.99
C VAL A 27 20.16 8.32 7.58
N TRP A 28 20.98 7.68 8.43
CA TRP A 28 20.63 6.43 9.10
C TRP A 28 19.49 6.59 10.10
N MET A 29 19.48 7.65 10.91
CA MET A 29 18.37 7.98 11.81
C MET A 29 17.10 8.33 11.04
N GLY A 30 17.18 9.06 9.94
CA GLY A 30 16.06 9.36 9.07
C GLY A 30 15.47 8.09 8.42
N ALA A 31 16.34 7.16 8.03
CA ALA A 31 15.92 5.87 7.47
C ALA A 31 15.32 4.90 8.51
N HIS A 32 15.67 5.05 9.81
CA HIS A 32 15.18 4.16 10.88
C HIS A 32 14.01 4.75 11.69
N ASN A 33 13.78 6.06 11.61
CA ASN A 33 12.65 6.74 12.29
C ASN A 33 11.41 6.87 11.39
N GLY A 34 11.48 6.44 10.12
CA GLY A 34 10.30 6.17 9.30
C GLY A 34 9.66 4.85 9.76
N PRO A 35 8.31 4.69 9.70
CA PRO A 35 7.73 3.37 9.81
C PRO A 35 8.48 2.44 8.83
N PRO A 36 8.74 1.16 9.19
CA PRO A 36 9.50 0.25 8.33
C PRO A 36 8.80 0.19 6.97
N GLY A 37 9.27 1.02 6.04
CA GLY A 37 8.84 0.99 4.66
C GLY A 37 9.38 -0.31 4.09
N ASP A 38 8.50 -1.18 3.64
CA ASP A 38 8.80 -2.45 2.97
C ASP A 38 9.52 -2.24 1.60
N GLY A 39 10.19 -1.10 1.41
CA GLY A 39 10.89 -0.72 0.18
C GLY A 39 9.95 -0.51 -1.02
N ARG A 40 8.64 -0.54 -0.78
CA ARG A 40 7.64 -0.24 -1.81
C ARG A 40 7.51 1.26 -1.98
N PRO A 41 7.41 1.77 -3.22
CA PRO A 41 7.07 3.17 -3.43
C PRO A 41 5.77 3.49 -2.67
N PRO A 42 5.64 4.69 -2.09
CA PRO A 42 4.42 5.10 -1.42
C PRO A 42 3.24 4.89 -2.37
N ARG A 43 2.19 4.22 -1.88
CA ARG A 43 0.97 4.03 -2.68
C ARG A 43 0.40 5.40 -3.02
N PRO A 44 -0.07 5.60 -4.26
CA PRO A 44 -0.75 6.85 -4.63
C PRO A 44 -1.87 7.16 -3.62
N ASP A 45 -1.98 8.40 -3.23
CA ASP A 45 -3.07 8.87 -2.37
C ASP A 45 -4.35 9.00 -3.21
N VAL A 46 -5.02 7.88 -3.42
CA VAL A 46 -6.29 7.80 -4.16
C VAL A 46 -7.37 8.65 -3.50
N PHE A 47 -7.38 8.73 -2.16
CA PHE A 47 -8.35 9.53 -1.42
C PHE A 47 -8.18 11.02 -1.73
N GLY A 48 -6.97 11.55 -1.56
CA GLY A 48 -6.67 12.95 -1.88
C GLY A 48 -6.87 13.27 -3.37
N TYR A 49 -6.51 12.34 -4.26
CA TYR A 49 -6.74 12.48 -5.70
C TYR A 49 -8.23 12.66 -6.00
N LEU A 50 -9.10 11.75 -5.55
CA LEU A 50 -10.55 11.83 -5.81
C LEU A 50 -11.20 13.05 -5.14
N CYS A 51 -10.82 13.40 -3.90
CA CYS A 51 -11.32 14.62 -3.26
C CYS A 51 -11.04 15.87 -4.09
N LYS A 52 -9.83 15.96 -4.65
CA LYS A 52 -9.39 17.10 -5.46
C LYS A 52 -10.07 17.12 -6.84
N GLU A 53 -9.99 16.02 -7.57
CA GLU A 53 -10.51 15.91 -8.94
C GLU A 53 -12.04 16.14 -8.98
N LEU A 54 -12.77 15.57 -8.01
CA LEU A 54 -14.21 15.70 -7.94
C LEU A 54 -14.67 16.96 -7.21
N GLN A 55 -13.75 17.77 -6.67
CA GLN A 55 -14.06 18.97 -5.89
C GLN A 55 -15.12 18.69 -4.81
N LEU A 56 -14.85 17.66 -3.98
CA LEU A 56 -15.77 17.27 -2.92
C LEU A 56 -15.90 18.38 -1.88
N ASP A 57 -17.13 18.67 -1.47
CA ASP A 57 -17.36 19.53 -0.33
C ASP A 57 -17.05 18.82 1.01
N ASP A 58 -17.11 19.56 2.12
CA ASP A 58 -16.76 19.04 3.45
C ASP A 58 -17.66 17.87 3.88
N VAL A 59 -18.93 17.88 3.48
CA VAL A 59 -19.90 16.79 3.79
C VAL A 59 -19.55 15.55 2.99
N GLN A 60 -19.35 15.70 1.68
CA GLN A 60 -18.96 14.61 0.78
C GLN A 60 -17.59 14.03 1.18
N THR A 61 -16.63 14.87 1.56
CA THR A 61 -15.31 14.43 2.01
C THR A 61 -15.41 13.55 3.26
N LYS A 62 -16.24 13.94 4.25
CA LYS A 62 -16.48 13.13 5.44
C LYS A 62 -17.18 11.81 5.12
N GLN A 63 -18.18 11.84 4.23
CA GLN A 63 -18.87 10.63 3.79
C GLN A 63 -17.93 9.68 3.05
N TYR A 64 -17.10 10.21 2.15
CA TYR A 64 -16.10 9.42 1.44
C TYR A 64 -15.04 8.82 2.39
N ALA A 65 -14.58 9.58 3.39
CA ALA A 65 -13.68 9.05 4.41
C ALA A 65 -14.28 7.85 5.15
N ALA A 66 -15.55 7.94 5.54
CA ALA A 66 -16.24 6.82 6.19
C ALA A 66 -16.37 5.59 5.27
N LEU A 67 -16.71 5.79 3.99
CA LEU A 67 -16.79 4.71 2.99
C LEU A 67 -15.41 4.07 2.74
N ARG A 68 -14.34 4.86 2.72
CA ARG A 68 -12.96 4.37 2.61
C ARG A 68 -12.59 3.49 3.80
N ASP A 69 -12.93 3.92 5.01
CA ASP A 69 -12.60 3.16 6.22
C ASP A 69 -13.40 1.85 6.29
N GLU A 70 -14.68 1.85 5.89
CA GLU A 70 -15.50 0.63 5.72
C GLU A 70 -14.84 -0.35 4.72
N HIS A 71 -14.47 0.16 3.55
CA HIS A 71 -13.79 -0.63 2.52
C HIS A 71 -12.47 -1.21 3.03
N HIS A 72 -11.66 -0.41 3.71
CA HIS A 72 -10.37 -0.84 4.26
C HIS A 72 -10.54 -1.99 5.27
N GLN A 73 -11.50 -1.88 6.19
CA GLN A 73 -11.80 -2.94 7.17
C GLN A 73 -12.28 -4.23 6.48
N ALA A 74 -13.17 -4.12 5.49
CA ALA A 74 -13.63 -5.28 4.73
C ALA A 74 -12.47 -5.96 3.98
N MET A 75 -11.61 -5.19 3.32
CA MET A 75 -10.43 -5.69 2.62
C MET A 75 -9.45 -6.40 3.56
N GLN A 76 -9.16 -5.83 4.73
CA GLN A 76 -8.30 -6.46 5.73
C GLN A 76 -8.86 -7.81 6.19
N SER A 77 -10.17 -7.88 6.46
CA SER A 77 -10.84 -9.12 6.88
C SER A 77 -10.72 -10.21 5.81
N ILE A 78 -10.98 -9.87 4.54
CA ILE A 78 -10.90 -10.84 3.43
C ILE A 78 -9.44 -11.29 3.21
N GLN A 79 -8.47 -10.37 3.26
CA GLN A 79 -7.06 -10.70 3.12
C GLN A 79 -6.57 -11.63 4.23
N HIS A 80 -6.96 -11.36 5.48
CA HIS A 80 -6.63 -12.23 6.60
C HIS A 80 -7.19 -13.64 6.40
N LYS A 81 -8.47 -13.76 6.00
CA LYS A 81 -9.11 -15.04 5.66
C LYS A 81 -8.39 -15.75 4.52
N SER A 82 -8.01 -15.02 3.47
CA SER A 82 -7.26 -15.58 2.34
C SER A 82 -5.90 -16.16 2.76
N HIS A 83 -5.17 -15.47 3.65
CA HIS A 83 -3.91 -15.98 4.21
C HIS A 83 -4.13 -17.27 5.00
N GLN A 84 -5.09 -17.29 5.92
CA GLN A 84 -5.40 -18.50 6.71
C GLN A 84 -5.80 -19.69 5.82
N LEU A 85 -6.55 -19.45 4.74
CA LEU A 85 -6.92 -20.52 3.80
C LEU A 85 -5.70 -21.03 3.04
N ARG A 86 -4.77 -20.15 2.61
CA ARG A 86 -3.53 -20.58 1.95
C ARG A 86 -2.61 -21.36 2.87
N ASP A 87 -2.48 -20.97 4.13
CA ASP A 87 -1.68 -21.69 5.10
C ASP A 87 -2.23 -23.12 5.23
N ARG A 88 -3.53 -23.29 5.47
CA ARG A 88 -4.20 -24.59 5.54
C ARG A 88 -4.09 -25.40 4.24
N PHE A 89 -4.14 -24.74 3.09
CA PHE A 89 -4.00 -25.37 1.78
C PHE A 89 -2.61 -26.02 1.63
N PHE A 90 -1.56 -25.31 2.03
CA PHE A 90 -0.20 -25.83 1.96
C PHE A 90 0.13 -26.80 3.09
N ASP A 91 -0.53 -26.71 4.25
CA ASP A 91 -0.43 -27.75 5.30
C ASP A 91 -0.87 -29.14 4.81
N MET A 92 -1.78 -29.19 3.83
CA MET A 92 -2.20 -30.47 3.22
C MET A 92 -1.08 -31.22 2.50
N LEU A 93 0.05 -30.58 2.18
CA LEU A 93 1.25 -31.26 1.65
C LEU A 93 1.86 -32.27 2.63
N HIS A 94 1.61 -32.10 3.93
CA HIS A 94 2.11 -32.99 4.97
C HIS A 94 1.23 -34.22 5.24
N VAL A 95 0.07 -34.29 4.56
CA VAL A 95 -0.91 -35.37 4.73
C VAL A 95 -0.78 -36.37 3.57
N SER A 96 -0.65 -37.65 3.89
CA SER A 96 -0.59 -38.74 2.91
C SER A 96 -1.57 -39.88 3.31
N PRO A 97 -2.40 -40.36 2.37
CA PRO A 97 -2.52 -39.98 0.96
C PRO A 97 -3.18 -38.59 0.78
N VAL A 98 -2.83 -37.96 -0.31
CA VAL A 98 -3.37 -36.63 -0.68
C VAL A 98 -4.84 -36.76 -1.13
N ASP A 99 -5.75 -36.03 -0.50
CA ASP A 99 -7.15 -35.96 -0.88
C ASP A 99 -7.37 -34.86 -1.95
N SER A 100 -7.56 -35.29 -3.20
CA SER A 100 -7.78 -34.37 -4.33
C SER A 100 -9.07 -33.56 -4.23
N VAL A 101 -10.10 -34.09 -3.58
CA VAL A 101 -11.39 -33.37 -3.36
C VAL A 101 -11.20 -32.27 -2.32
N ALA A 102 -10.49 -32.57 -1.23
CA ALA A 102 -10.16 -31.58 -0.22
C ALA A 102 -9.29 -30.44 -0.78
N ILE A 103 -8.28 -30.77 -1.62
CA ILE A 103 -7.46 -29.77 -2.33
C ILE A 103 -8.32 -28.85 -3.20
N LYS A 104 -9.22 -29.43 -3.99
CA LYS A 104 -10.10 -28.63 -4.85
C LYS A 104 -11.00 -27.71 -4.05
N ASN A 105 -11.65 -28.22 -3.01
CA ASN A 105 -12.53 -27.42 -2.15
C ASN A 105 -11.80 -26.25 -1.48
N MET A 106 -10.55 -26.48 -1.05
CA MET A 106 -9.74 -25.43 -0.46
C MET A 106 -9.31 -24.37 -1.50
N SER A 107 -8.96 -24.82 -2.71
CA SER A 107 -8.65 -23.94 -3.84
C SER A 107 -9.86 -23.06 -4.22
N ASP A 108 -11.06 -23.66 -4.30
CA ASP A 108 -12.29 -22.92 -4.56
C ASP A 108 -12.60 -21.89 -3.44
N SER A 109 -12.30 -22.25 -2.18
CA SER A 109 -12.46 -21.33 -1.05
C SER A 109 -11.48 -20.13 -1.13
N ILE A 110 -10.26 -20.36 -1.61
CA ILE A 110 -9.28 -19.28 -1.86
C ILE A 110 -9.77 -18.39 -3.02
N ALA A 111 -10.23 -19.00 -4.13
CA ALA A 111 -10.77 -18.26 -5.26
C ALA A 111 -11.97 -17.39 -4.87
N HIS A 112 -12.84 -17.88 -3.99
CA HIS A 112 -13.97 -17.11 -3.47
C HIS A 112 -13.51 -15.86 -2.69
N THR A 113 -12.37 -15.88 -2.01
CA THR A 113 -11.86 -14.65 -1.37
C THR A 113 -11.48 -13.58 -2.39
N GLN A 114 -10.99 -13.98 -3.57
CA GLN A 114 -10.72 -13.03 -4.66
C GLN A 114 -12.00 -12.41 -5.21
N GLU A 115 -13.04 -13.23 -5.43
CA GLU A 115 -14.36 -12.73 -5.82
C GLU A 115 -14.89 -11.70 -4.81
N GLN A 116 -14.77 -11.98 -3.51
CA GLN A 116 -15.18 -11.03 -2.46
C GLN A 116 -14.43 -9.70 -2.54
N ILE A 117 -13.13 -9.72 -2.84
CA ILE A 117 -12.30 -8.49 -3.03
C ILE A 117 -12.89 -7.64 -4.15
N GLU A 118 -13.18 -8.24 -5.32
CA GLU A 118 -13.74 -7.53 -6.47
C GLU A 118 -15.13 -6.93 -6.15
N LEU A 119 -16.00 -7.71 -5.49
CA LEU A 119 -17.33 -7.24 -5.11
C LEU A 119 -17.27 -6.09 -4.09
N VAL A 120 -16.44 -6.21 -3.06
CA VAL A 120 -16.27 -5.15 -2.04
C VAL A 120 -15.75 -3.86 -2.68
N THR A 121 -14.80 -3.97 -3.61
CA THR A 121 -14.28 -2.83 -4.35
C THR A 121 -15.33 -2.20 -5.26
N PHE A 122 -16.08 -3.02 -6.00
CA PHE A 122 -17.16 -2.53 -6.85
C PHE A 122 -18.23 -1.78 -6.06
N TYR A 123 -18.73 -2.37 -4.98
CA TYR A 123 -19.74 -1.73 -4.14
C TYR A 123 -19.23 -0.50 -3.40
N HIS A 124 -17.95 -0.45 -3.04
CA HIS A 124 -17.32 0.76 -2.52
C HIS A 124 -17.44 1.92 -3.52
N PHE A 125 -17.03 1.73 -4.76
CA PHE A 125 -17.11 2.78 -5.78
C PHE A 125 -18.55 3.12 -6.17
N GLN A 126 -19.48 2.16 -6.12
CA GLN A 126 -20.89 2.43 -6.28
C GLN A 126 -21.43 3.37 -5.18
N LYS A 127 -21.06 3.13 -3.91
CA LYS A 127 -21.41 4.00 -2.78
C LYS A 127 -20.76 5.39 -2.92
N VAL A 128 -19.48 5.44 -3.32
CA VAL A 128 -18.80 6.71 -3.59
C VAL A 128 -19.54 7.51 -4.67
N ARG A 129 -19.88 6.87 -5.79
CA ARG A 129 -20.65 7.51 -6.86
C ARG A 129 -22.00 8.04 -6.38
N ALA A 130 -22.66 7.34 -5.45
CA ALA A 130 -23.99 7.72 -4.94
C ALA A 130 -23.98 9.00 -4.08
N ILE A 131 -22.86 9.36 -3.45
CA ILE A 131 -22.73 10.63 -2.69
C ILE A 131 -22.38 11.83 -3.56
N LEU A 132 -22.12 11.63 -4.85
CA LEU A 132 -21.71 12.67 -5.79
C LEU A 132 -22.93 13.35 -6.42
N ARG A 133 -22.80 14.65 -6.73
CA ARG A 133 -23.73 15.39 -7.54
C ARG A 133 -23.69 14.91 -9.02
N PRO A 134 -24.73 15.16 -9.83
CA PRO A 134 -24.79 14.65 -11.21
C PRO A 134 -23.61 15.11 -12.12
N ASP A 135 -23.09 16.32 -11.91
CA ASP A 135 -21.90 16.82 -12.59
C ASP A 135 -20.64 16.08 -12.19
N GLN A 136 -20.47 15.86 -10.87
CA GLN A 136 -19.36 15.10 -10.31
C GLN A 136 -19.43 13.61 -10.73
N GLN A 137 -20.62 13.01 -10.83
CA GLN A 137 -20.78 11.62 -11.29
C GLN A 137 -20.23 11.44 -12.71
N LYS A 138 -20.51 12.37 -13.63
CA LYS A 138 -19.97 12.31 -14.99
C LYS A 138 -18.43 12.36 -15.00
N HIS A 139 -17.87 13.22 -14.17
CA HIS A 139 -16.42 13.33 -14.05
C HIS A 139 -15.83 12.07 -13.41
N PHE A 140 -16.43 11.56 -12.33
CA PHE A 140 -16.06 10.30 -11.71
C PHE A 140 -16.05 9.14 -12.72
N ASP A 141 -17.10 9.00 -13.53
CA ASP A 141 -17.23 7.95 -14.56
C ASP A 141 -16.08 8.04 -15.60
N SER A 142 -15.52 9.23 -15.83
CA SER A 142 -14.39 9.44 -16.76
C SER A 142 -13.03 9.08 -16.17
N ILE A 143 -12.85 9.20 -14.84
CA ILE A 143 -11.55 9.01 -14.17
C ILE A 143 -11.45 7.67 -13.39
N ILE A 144 -12.55 6.91 -13.31
CA ILE A 144 -12.57 5.68 -12.47
C ILE A 144 -11.53 4.65 -12.92
N GLN A 145 -11.27 4.52 -14.23
CA GLN A 145 -10.28 3.58 -14.76
C GLN A 145 -8.87 3.96 -14.33
N GLU A 146 -8.52 5.24 -14.33
CA GLU A 146 -7.26 5.74 -13.81
C GLU A 146 -7.15 5.49 -12.31
N THR A 147 -8.21 5.77 -11.56
CA THR A 147 -8.30 5.50 -10.12
C THR A 147 -8.04 4.02 -9.80
N LEU A 148 -8.65 3.10 -10.55
CA LEU A 148 -8.45 1.66 -10.38
C LEU A 148 -7.00 1.25 -10.69
N SER A 149 -6.38 1.85 -11.72
CA SER A 149 -4.98 1.58 -12.05
C SER A 149 -4.00 1.99 -10.95
N MET A 150 -4.30 3.08 -10.23
CA MET A 150 -3.51 3.51 -9.05
C MET A 150 -3.59 2.53 -7.88
N MET A 151 -4.70 1.79 -7.77
CA MET A 151 -4.91 0.77 -6.72
C MET A 151 -4.30 -0.59 -7.08
N ALA A 152 -4.04 -0.83 -8.36
CA ALA A 152 -3.47 -2.09 -8.82
C ALA A 152 -2.07 -2.34 -8.22
N PRO A 153 -1.71 -3.59 -7.92
CA PRO A 153 -0.34 -3.93 -7.56
C PRO A 153 0.63 -3.53 -8.68
N ALA A 154 1.79 -2.98 -8.30
CA ALA A 154 2.84 -2.69 -9.28
C ALA A 154 3.18 -3.97 -10.08
N PRO A 155 3.34 -3.88 -11.42
CA PRO A 155 3.73 -5.04 -12.21
C PRO A 155 5.07 -5.59 -11.71
N PRO A 156 5.29 -6.91 -11.79
CA PRO A 156 6.56 -7.51 -11.41
C PRO A 156 7.68 -6.87 -12.23
N ARG A 157 8.76 -6.48 -11.57
CA ARG A 157 9.97 -6.02 -12.24
C ARG A 157 10.62 -7.23 -12.90
N ASN A 158 10.71 -7.20 -14.21
CA ASN A 158 11.52 -8.16 -15.00
C ASN A 158 13.01 -7.92 -14.76
#